data_c056b05098808a196303eedb9ef45a9b
#
_entry.id   c056b05098808a196303eedb9ef45a9b
#
_cell.length_a   1.000
_cell.length_b   1.000
_cell.length_c   1.000
_cell.angle_alpha   90.00
_cell.angle_beta   90.00
_cell.angle_gamma   90.00
#
_symmetry.space_group_name_H-M   'P 1'
#
loop_
_entity.id
_entity.type
_entity.pdbx_description
1 polymer ?
#
loop_
_entity_poly.entity_id
_entity_poly.type
_entity_poly.pdbx_seq_one_letter_code
_entity_poly.pdbx_strand_id
1 'polypeptide(L)'
;DVGVRDGRIVAVSERIDGAAREIDASGLWVMPGGIDSHVHIAQNSGPGIVMADDFASATAAAAAGGNTLVMPFALQEKGRSLRACVEDYRNLAEGRCVIDTSFHLIISDPTPEVLGQELPALVKAGYTSFKVFMTYDDLVLNDRQLLEVFDVARRERALVMVHCEGYDSIKFMTERLEREGKTAPYYHAVSRPQIVEREAAHRAISHAELIEVPMMVVHVSGREAMEQIRWAQQRGMKVYAETCPQYITLTQKDLEGLNMDMSGAKYVCSPPPRDEDSQAAIWEGLSQGVFQTFSSDHCPFRYDDTHGKLNPKGRTSFRWVPNGIPGVETRLPILFSEGISKGRITPQQFVALSATNHAKIYGLYPRKGSIGVGFGADITLWDPNRKETIRQEILHHGADYTPWEGFSVTGWPVMTIARGSVVAEGGKVTGQPGHGQVLERNLSPYAA
;
A
#
# COMPACT_ATOMS: atom_id res chain seq x y z
N ASP A 1 13.61 -8.81 -27.25
CA ASP A 1 12.60 -9.86 -26.95
C ASP A 1 12.81 -10.42 -25.55
N VAL A 2 11.72 -10.86 -24.92
CA VAL A 2 11.72 -11.53 -23.62
C VAL A 2 11.11 -12.92 -23.80
N GLY A 3 11.94 -13.96 -23.64
CA GLY A 3 11.50 -15.35 -23.73
C GLY A 3 11.03 -15.87 -22.37
N VAL A 4 9.85 -16.49 -22.37
CA VAL A 4 9.20 -17.02 -21.15
C VAL A 4 8.96 -18.52 -21.31
N ARG A 5 9.29 -19.30 -20.26
CA ARG A 5 8.98 -20.73 -20.15
C ARG A 5 8.67 -21.08 -18.71
N ASP A 6 7.61 -21.85 -18.49
CA ASP A 6 7.19 -22.34 -17.16
C ASP A 6 7.09 -21.20 -16.12
N GLY A 7 6.53 -20.07 -16.51
CA GLY A 7 6.33 -18.89 -15.64
C GLY A 7 7.59 -18.10 -15.30
N ARG A 8 8.72 -18.38 -15.96
CA ARG A 8 10.01 -17.71 -15.74
C ARG A 8 10.56 -17.09 -17.03
N ILE A 9 11.31 -16.01 -16.86
CA ILE A 9 12.08 -15.41 -17.94
C ILE A 9 13.32 -16.28 -18.17
N VAL A 10 13.46 -16.85 -19.38
CA VAL A 10 14.55 -17.74 -19.76
C VAL A 10 15.54 -17.11 -20.74
N ALA A 11 15.12 -16.03 -21.41
CA ALA A 11 15.97 -15.29 -22.33
C ALA A 11 15.57 -13.81 -22.39
N VAL A 12 16.54 -12.93 -22.56
CA VAL A 12 16.39 -11.52 -22.94
C VAL A 12 17.42 -11.26 -24.01
N SER A 13 16.99 -11.00 -25.24
CA SER A 13 17.88 -10.79 -26.40
C SER A 13 17.21 -9.92 -27.46
N GLU A 14 17.97 -9.49 -28.46
CA GLU A 14 17.45 -8.69 -29.60
C GLU A 14 16.39 -9.47 -30.39
N ARG A 15 16.58 -10.79 -30.53
CA ARG A 15 15.64 -11.68 -31.22
C ARG A 15 15.57 -13.05 -30.57
N ILE A 16 14.37 -13.61 -30.49
CA ILE A 16 14.08 -14.97 -30.02
C ILE A 16 13.15 -15.61 -31.07
N ASP A 17 13.58 -16.72 -31.66
CA ASP A 17 12.81 -17.45 -32.66
C ASP A 17 12.15 -18.70 -32.03
N GLY A 18 11.04 -19.18 -32.63
CA GLY A 18 10.43 -20.49 -32.32
C GLY A 18 9.56 -20.50 -31.05
N ALA A 19 9.00 -19.37 -30.65
CA ALA A 19 8.01 -19.33 -29.58
C ALA A 19 6.68 -19.97 -30.04
N ALA A 20 6.02 -20.69 -29.12
CA ALA A 20 4.69 -21.27 -29.37
C ALA A 20 3.58 -20.19 -29.40
N ARG A 21 3.81 -19.08 -28.71
CA ARG A 21 2.95 -17.88 -28.68
C ARG A 21 3.83 -16.65 -28.66
N GLU A 22 3.47 -15.67 -29.44
CA GLU A 22 4.12 -14.36 -29.46
C GLU A 22 3.12 -13.27 -29.08
N ILE A 23 3.59 -12.28 -28.34
CA ILE A 23 2.86 -11.08 -27.99
C ILE A 23 3.62 -9.91 -28.60
N ASP A 24 2.98 -9.20 -29.55
CA ASP A 24 3.57 -8.00 -30.14
C ASP A 24 3.50 -6.83 -29.13
N ALA A 25 4.66 -6.39 -28.69
CA ALA A 25 4.83 -5.24 -27.79
C ALA A 25 5.38 -4.00 -28.54
N SER A 26 5.26 -3.95 -29.86
CA SER A 26 5.72 -2.81 -30.67
C SER A 26 5.06 -1.51 -30.22
N GLY A 27 5.86 -0.48 -29.94
CA GLY A 27 5.40 0.81 -29.42
C GLY A 27 5.03 0.84 -27.93
N LEU A 28 5.08 -0.30 -27.24
CA LEU A 28 4.82 -0.42 -25.82
C LEU A 28 6.11 -0.44 -25.00
N TRP A 29 6.00 -0.06 -23.74
CA TRP A 29 7.08 -0.26 -22.77
C TRP A 29 6.87 -1.56 -22.02
N VAL A 30 7.90 -2.39 -21.99
CA VAL A 30 7.89 -3.67 -21.26
C VAL A 30 8.56 -3.44 -19.90
N MET A 31 7.76 -3.48 -18.83
CA MET A 31 8.20 -3.22 -17.48
C MET A 31 7.93 -4.43 -16.56
N PRO A 32 8.67 -4.57 -15.45
CA PRO A 32 8.30 -5.55 -14.43
C PRO A 32 6.88 -5.28 -13.92
N GLY A 33 6.13 -6.33 -13.66
CA GLY A 33 4.83 -6.22 -13.03
C GLY A 33 4.91 -5.50 -11.69
N GLY A 34 3.96 -4.60 -11.43
CA GLY A 34 3.91 -3.83 -10.20
C GLY A 34 3.76 -4.71 -8.95
N ILE A 35 4.32 -4.24 -7.85
CA ILE A 35 4.14 -4.80 -6.51
C ILE A 35 3.52 -3.72 -5.65
N ASP A 36 2.34 -3.99 -5.09
CA ASP A 36 1.71 -3.10 -4.13
C ASP A 36 1.86 -3.68 -2.72
N SER A 37 2.79 -3.13 -1.95
CA SER A 37 3.12 -3.63 -0.62
C SER A 37 2.28 -3.04 0.51
N HIS A 38 1.21 -2.31 0.19
CA HIS A 38 0.32 -1.73 1.18
C HIS A 38 -1.12 -1.72 0.69
N VAL A 39 -1.84 -2.78 1.01
CA VAL A 39 -3.26 -2.92 0.67
C VAL A 39 -4.03 -3.55 1.83
N HIS A 40 -5.28 -3.15 2.01
CA HIS A 40 -6.19 -3.73 2.97
C HIS A 40 -7.28 -4.51 2.23
N ILE A 41 -7.38 -5.81 2.47
CA ILE A 41 -8.30 -6.73 1.78
C ILE A 41 -9.01 -7.58 2.81
N ALA A 42 -10.33 -7.66 2.77
CA ALA A 42 -11.15 -8.57 3.59
C ALA A 42 -10.82 -8.53 5.10
N GLN A 43 -10.38 -7.37 5.61
CA GLN A 43 -10.07 -7.20 7.02
C GLN A 43 -11.32 -6.88 7.84
N ASN A 44 -11.34 -7.34 9.09
CA ASN A 44 -12.32 -6.89 10.07
C ASN A 44 -12.12 -5.38 10.35
N SER A 45 -13.13 -4.58 10.06
CA SER A 45 -13.11 -3.12 10.17
C SER A 45 -14.00 -2.61 11.32
N GLY A 46 -14.37 -3.48 12.25
CA GLY A 46 -15.23 -3.19 13.39
C GLY A 46 -16.71 -3.46 13.13
N PRO A 47 -17.54 -3.38 14.18
CA PRO A 47 -18.94 -3.76 14.12
C PRO A 47 -19.74 -2.97 13.09
N GLY A 48 -20.35 -3.66 12.14
CA GLY A 48 -21.22 -3.07 11.11
C GLY A 48 -20.50 -2.38 9.96
N ILE A 49 -19.16 -2.40 9.92
CA ILE A 49 -18.38 -1.87 8.81
C ILE A 49 -17.84 -3.03 7.97
N VAL A 50 -17.99 -2.93 6.65
CA VAL A 50 -17.60 -3.97 5.70
C VAL A 50 -16.68 -3.39 4.64
N MET A 51 -15.52 -4.03 4.44
CA MET A 51 -14.64 -3.72 3.32
C MET A 51 -15.32 -4.09 2.00
N ALA A 52 -15.09 -3.27 0.98
CA ALA A 52 -15.71 -3.45 -0.34
C ALA A 52 -15.06 -4.57 -1.16
N ASP A 53 -13.81 -4.92 -0.87
CA ASP A 53 -13.07 -5.92 -1.61
C ASP A 53 -12.74 -7.16 -0.79
N ASP A 54 -12.91 -8.31 -1.42
CA ASP A 54 -12.29 -9.58 -1.04
C ASP A 54 -11.01 -9.83 -1.87
N PHE A 55 -10.39 -11.02 -1.68
CA PHE A 55 -9.16 -11.36 -2.40
C PHE A 55 -9.37 -11.51 -3.91
N ALA A 56 -10.54 -11.94 -4.37
CA ALA A 56 -10.81 -12.09 -5.79
C ALA A 56 -10.94 -10.71 -6.45
N SER A 57 -11.77 -9.82 -5.92
CA SER A 57 -12.00 -8.49 -6.49
C SER A 57 -10.77 -7.58 -6.38
N ALA A 58 -10.10 -7.53 -5.22
CA ALA A 58 -8.91 -6.71 -5.04
C ALA A 58 -7.76 -7.13 -5.95
N THR A 59 -7.51 -8.45 -6.08
CA THR A 59 -6.41 -8.93 -6.94
C THR A 59 -6.74 -8.84 -8.42
N ALA A 60 -8.02 -8.88 -8.80
CA ALA A 60 -8.49 -8.58 -10.15
C ALA A 60 -8.26 -7.10 -10.51
N ALA A 61 -8.67 -6.17 -9.62
CA ALA A 61 -8.44 -4.75 -9.78
C ALA A 61 -6.93 -4.43 -9.84
N ALA A 62 -6.13 -5.05 -8.97
CA ALA A 62 -4.69 -4.90 -8.98
C ALA A 62 -4.07 -5.36 -10.33
N ALA A 63 -4.53 -6.49 -10.89
CA ALA A 63 -4.10 -6.98 -12.19
C ALA A 63 -4.42 -5.99 -13.31
N ALA A 64 -5.63 -5.43 -13.33
CA ALA A 64 -6.05 -4.41 -14.30
C ALA A 64 -5.18 -3.14 -14.21
N GLY A 65 -4.73 -2.76 -13.00
CA GLY A 65 -3.83 -1.65 -12.74
C GLY A 65 -2.34 -1.94 -13.01
N GLY A 66 -1.96 -3.11 -13.55
CA GLY A 66 -0.57 -3.43 -13.88
C GLY A 66 0.22 -4.09 -12.74
N ASN A 67 -0.43 -4.52 -11.65
CA ASN A 67 0.23 -5.21 -10.56
C ASN A 67 0.23 -6.73 -10.79
N THR A 68 1.27 -7.41 -10.33
CA THR A 68 1.41 -8.87 -10.36
C THR A 68 1.57 -9.47 -8.97
N LEU A 69 1.63 -8.60 -7.95
CA LEU A 69 1.64 -9.00 -6.55
C LEU A 69 1.06 -7.88 -5.68
N VAL A 70 0.27 -8.27 -4.69
CA VAL A 70 -0.20 -7.41 -3.60
C VAL A 70 0.22 -7.97 -2.24
N MET A 71 0.46 -7.08 -1.27
CA MET A 71 0.86 -7.50 0.07
C MET A 71 -0.09 -6.92 1.12
N PRO A 72 -1.19 -7.60 1.42
CA PRO A 72 -2.11 -7.19 2.47
C PRO A 72 -1.61 -7.55 3.88
N PHE A 73 -2.36 -7.11 4.88
CA PHE A 73 -2.03 -7.24 6.29
C PHE A 73 -2.93 -8.27 6.96
N ALA A 74 -2.33 -9.34 7.51
CA ALA A 74 -3.02 -10.24 8.43
C ALA A 74 -3.13 -9.54 9.79
N LEU A 75 -4.36 -9.24 10.20
CA LEU A 75 -4.67 -8.49 11.41
C LEU A 75 -4.75 -9.42 12.62
N GLN A 76 -3.92 -9.17 13.63
CA GLN A 76 -4.11 -9.79 14.94
C GLN A 76 -5.33 -9.18 15.64
N GLU A 77 -6.23 -10.01 16.13
CA GLU A 77 -7.31 -9.61 17.02
C GLU A 77 -6.86 -9.75 18.48
N LYS A 78 -7.09 -8.71 19.30
CA LYS A 78 -6.69 -8.73 20.73
C LYS A 78 -7.27 -9.95 21.45
N GLY A 79 -6.42 -10.63 22.23
CA GLY A 79 -6.78 -11.85 22.95
C GLY A 79 -6.77 -13.14 22.12
N ARG A 80 -6.41 -13.06 20.84
CA ARG A 80 -6.26 -14.22 19.94
C ARG A 80 -4.79 -14.49 19.61
N SER A 81 -4.48 -15.75 19.37
CA SER A 81 -3.17 -16.14 18.79
C SER A 81 -2.95 -15.47 17.45
N LEU A 82 -1.81 -14.82 17.28
CA LEU A 82 -1.42 -14.22 16.00
C LEU A 82 -1.33 -15.28 14.88
N ARG A 83 -0.82 -16.48 15.22
CA ARG A 83 -0.74 -17.61 14.26
C ARG A 83 -2.11 -18.04 13.76
N ALA A 84 -3.10 -18.13 14.66
CA ALA A 84 -4.48 -18.44 14.26
C ALA A 84 -5.07 -17.35 13.36
N CYS A 85 -4.85 -16.05 13.67
CA CYS A 85 -5.30 -14.96 12.82
C CYS A 85 -4.66 -15.01 11.42
N VAL A 86 -3.37 -15.34 11.34
CA VAL A 86 -2.65 -15.48 10.06
C VAL A 86 -3.19 -16.66 9.24
N GLU A 87 -3.47 -17.79 9.88
CA GLU A 87 -4.05 -18.97 9.22
C GLU A 87 -5.44 -18.67 8.67
N ASP A 88 -6.31 -18.06 9.48
CA ASP A 88 -7.64 -17.63 9.04
C ASP A 88 -7.56 -16.70 7.83
N TYR A 89 -6.64 -15.72 7.87
CA TYR A 89 -6.46 -14.78 6.77
C TYR A 89 -5.91 -15.44 5.51
N ARG A 90 -4.99 -16.40 5.67
CA ARG A 90 -4.47 -17.23 4.57
C ARG A 90 -5.60 -18.02 3.88
N ASN A 91 -6.49 -18.61 4.68
CA ASN A 91 -7.65 -19.35 4.18
C ASN A 91 -8.62 -18.47 3.35
N LEU A 92 -8.69 -17.17 3.64
CA LEU A 92 -9.46 -16.22 2.81
C LEU A 92 -8.80 -15.97 1.44
N ALA A 93 -7.49 -16.10 1.33
CA ALA A 93 -6.74 -15.81 0.10
C ALA A 93 -6.56 -17.04 -0.80
N GLU A 94 -6.35 -18.22 -0.20
CA GLU A 94 -6.03 -19.44 -0.96
C GLU A 94 -7.13 -19.81 -1.96
N GLY A 95 -6.72 -20.04 -3.22
CA GLY A 95 -7.62 -20.39 -4.32
C GLY A 95 -8.48 -19.23 -4.82
N ARG A 96 -8.32 -17.99 -4.35
CA ARG A 96 -9.17 -16.85 -4.72
C ARG A 96 -8.44 -15.74 -5.45
N CYS A 97 -7.11 -15.65 -5.31
CA CYS A 97 -6.33 -14.59 -5.90
C CYS A 97 -6.15 -14.74 -7.42
N VAL A 98 -6.27 -13.66 -8.17
CA VAL A 98 -5.96 -13.58 -9.61
C VAL A 98 -4.46 -13.41 -9.83
N ILE A 99 -3.78 -12.63 -8.99
CA ILE A 99 -2.33 -12.44 -8.96
C ILE A 99 -1.76 -12.89 -7.62
N ASP A 100 -0.44 -13.00 -7.53
CA ASP A 100 0.21 -13.46 -6.32
C ASP A 100 -0.02 -12.50 -5.13
N THR A 101 0.01 -13.04 -3.93
CA THR A 101 -0.10 -12.28 -2.68
C THR A 101 0.96 -12.74 -1.66
N SER A 102 1.25 -11.91 -0.69
CA SER A 102 2.06 -12.22 0.50
C SER A 102 1.59 -11.34 1.64
N PHE A 103 1.84 -11.69 2.91
CA PHE A 103 1.24 -10.97 4.02
C PHE A 103 2.27 -10.25 4.88
N HIS A 104 1.91 -9.04 5.34
CA HIS A 104 2.47 -8.41 6.53
C HIS A 104 1.63 -8.81 7.75
N LEU A 105 2.22 -8.73 8.94
CA LEU A 105 1.55 -9.07 10.19
C LEU A 105 1.24 -7.79 10.98
N ILE A 106 -0.03 -7.47 11.22
CA ILE A 106 -0.39 -6.41 12.17
C ILE A 106 -0.31 -6.97 13.58
N ILE A 107 0.50 -6.32 14.42
CA ILE A 107 0.67 -6.65 15.82
C ILE A 107 -0.12 -5.64 16.65
N SER A 108 -1.20 -6.08 17.27
CA SER A 108 -2.06 -5.25 18.13
C SER A 108 -2.06 -5.69 19.60
N ASP A 109 -1.56 -6.90 19.88
CA ASP A 109 -1.51 -7.48 21.22
C ASP A 109 -0.21 -8.25 21.43
N PRO A 110 0.91 -7.56 21.70
CA PRO A 110 2.24 -8.14 21.83
C PRO A 110 2.43 -8.83 23.19
N THR A 111 1.71 -9.92 23.42
CA THR A 111 1.88 -10.74 24.62
C THR A 111 3.25 -11.42 24.67
N PRO A 112 3.73 -11.89 25.84
CA PRO A 112 4.98 -12.65 25.92
C PRO A 112 5.01 -13.89 25.00
N GLU A 113 3.88 -14.53 24.78
CA GLU A 113 3.75 -15.66 23.86
C GLU A 113 3.92 -15.23 22.41
N VAL A 114 3.23 -14.15 22.00
CA VAL A 114 3.35 -13.57 20.66
C VAL A 114 4.80 -13.16 20.38
N LEU A 115 5.43 -12.43 21.30
CA LEU A 115 6.80 -11.93 21.13
C LEU A 115 7.85 -13.04 21.20
N GLY A 116 7.67 -14.03 22.09
CA GLY A 116 8.67 -15.07 22.35
C GLY A 116 8.55 -16.32 21.50
N GLN A 117 7.37 -16.63 20.96
CA GLN A 117 7.11 -17.89 20.26
C GLN A 117 6.48 -17.68 18.89
N GLU A 118 5.38 -16.93 18.79
CA GLU A 118 4.61 -16.85 17.55
C GLU A 118 5.32 -16.04 16.46
N LEU A 119 5.83 -14.84 16.79
CA LEU A 119 6.55 -14.00 15.82
C LEU A 119 7.81 -14.69 15.27
N PRO A 120 8.71 -15.28 16.10
CA PRO A 120 9.85 -16.04 15.58
C PRO A 120 9.43 -17.19 14.65
N ALA A 121 8.36 -17.92 14.99
CA ALA A 121 7.86 -19.01 14.17
C ALA A 121 7.28 -18.52 12.84
N LEU A 122 6.54 -17.39 12.83
CA LEU A 122 5.98 -16.81 11.63
C LEU A 122 7.06 -16.21 10.71
N VAL A 123 8.10 -15.58 11.25
CA VAL A 123 9.26 -15.14 10.45
C VAL A 123 9.91 -16.32 9.75
N LYS A 124 10.10 -17.44 10.46
CA LYS A 124 10.65 -18.68 9.91
C LYS A 124 9.76 -19.30 8.81
N ALA A 125 8.44 -19.06 8.91
CA ALA A 125 7.45 -19.46 7.90
C ALA A 125 7.34 -18.47 6.73
N GLY A 126 8.20 -17.44 6.65
CA GLY A 126 8.25 -16.49 5.53
C GLY A 126 7.42 -15.21 5.70
N TYR A 127 6.90 -14.93 6.89
CA TYR A 127 6.23 -13.66 7.21
C TYR A 127 7.23 -12.68 7.85
N THR A 128 8.03 -12.00 7.02
CA THR A 128 9.24 -11.28 7.42
C THR A 128 9.06 -9.78 7.65
N SER A 129 7.83 -9.32 7.86
CA SER A 129 7.53 -7.92 8.16
C SER A 129 6.33 -7.75 9.08
N PHE A 130 6.45 -6.81 10.02
CA PHE A 130 5.46 -6.50 11.04
C PHE A 130 4.93 -5.08 10.84
N LYS A 131 3.62 -4.89 10.98
CA LYS A 131 2.98 -3.57 11.00
C LYS A 131 2.52 -3.26 12.40
N VAL A 132 2.88 -2.07 12.88
CA VAL A 132 2.44 -1.53 14.17
C VAL A 132 1.82 -0.15 13.98
N PHE A 133 0.97 0.22 14.90
CA PHE A 133 0.22 1.47 14.86
C PHE A 133 0.48 2.31 16.10
N MET A 134 0.67 3.61 15.89
CA MET A 134 0.75 4.61 16.98
C MET A 134 -0.58 5.36 17.14
N THR A 135 -1.64 4.89 16.50
CA THR A 135 -3.02 5.41 16.58
C THR A 135 -4.04 4.29 16.48
N TYR A 136 -5.33 4.62 16.59
CA TYR A 136 -6.54 3.75 16.64
C TYR A 136 -6.71 2.97 17.94
N ASP A 137 -7.93 3.08 18.53
CA ASP A 137 -8.29 2.50 19.85
C ASP A 137 -7.95 0.99 19.94
N ASP A 138 -8.18 0.23 18.87
CA ASP A 138 -7.98 -1.22 18.85
C ASP A 138 -6.57 -1.66 18.43
N LEU A 139 -5.76 -0.77 17.83
CA LEU A 139 -4.47 -1.10 17.21
C LEU A 139 -3.27 -0.44 17.89
N VAL A 140 -3.48 0.67 18.61
CA VAL A 140 -2.40 1.47 19.18
C VAL A 140 -1.56 0.66 20.15
N LEU A 141 -0.24 0.71 19.95
CA LEU A 141 0.76 0.23 20.89
C LEU A 141 1.38 1.43 21.63
N ASN A 142 1.56 1.28 22.93
CA ASN A 142 2.36 2.24 23.71
C ASN A 142 3.86 2.10 23.42
N ASP A 143 4.67 3.06 23.85
CA ASP A 143 6.11 3.07 23.56
C ASP A 143 6.83 1.81 24.05
N ARG A 144 6.45 1.26 25.20
CA ARG A 144 7.05 0.01 25.71
C ARG A 144 6.74 -1.17 24.79
N GLN A 145 5.50 -1.30 24.34
CA GLN A 145 5.08 -2.36 23.41
C GLN A 145 5.74 -2.21 22.04
N LEU A 146 5.89 -0.96 21.53
CA LEU A 146 6.64 -0.69 20.30
C LEU A 146 8.08 -1.16 20.41
N LEU A 147 8.79 -0.81 21.50
CA LEU A 147 10.17 -1.23 21.73
C LEU A 147 10.31 -2.75 21.80
N GLU A 148 9.36 -3.46 22.43
CA GLU A 148 9.36 -4.91 22.51
C GLU A 148 9.18 -5.56 21.16
N VAL A 149 8.27 -5.06 20.30
CA VAL A 149 8.11 -5.53 18.91
C VAL A 149 9.36 -5.22 18.08
N PHE A 150 9.97 -4.04 18.23
CA PHE A 150 11.19 -3.65 17.54
C PHE A 150 12.37 -4.57 17.91
N ASP A 151 12.51 -4.93 19.19
CA ASP A 151 13.54 -5.85 19.65
C ASP A 151 13.37 -7.26 19.05
N VAL A 152 12.14 -7.76 18.96
CA VAL A 152 11.87 -9.03 18.24
C VAL A 152 12.23 -8.90 16.77
N ALA A 153 11.82 -7.81 16.11
CA ALA A 153 12.12 -7.59 14.70
C ALA A 153 13.64 -7.56 14.44
N ARG A 154 14.42 -6.90 15.31
CA ARG A 154 15.88 -6.89 15.23
C ARG A 154 16.46 -8.30 15.34
N ARG A 155 16.04 -9.07 16.35
CA ARG A 155 16.55 -10.43 16.58
C ARG A 155 16.21 -11.39 15.45
N GLU A 156 14.99 -11.30 14.93
CA GLU A 156 14.50 -12.16 13.85
C GLU A 156 14.81 -11.61 12.44
N ARG A 157 15.44 -10.43 12.35
CA ARG A 157 15.76 -9.75 11.07
C ARG A 157 14.52 -9.50 10.21
N ALA A 158 13.42 -9.13 10.85
CA ALA A 158 12.17 -8.75 10.21
C ALA A 158 12.07 -7.22 10.09
N LEU A 159 11.38 -6.73 9.07
CA LEU A 159 11.16 -5.30 8.88
C LEU A 159 9.94 -4.81 9.67
N VAL A 160 10.10 -3.73 10.42
CA VAL A 160 8.97 -3.06 11.08
C VAL A 160 8.41 -1.96 10.17
N MET A 161 7.12 -1.96 9.99
CA MET A 161 6.34 -0.93 9.28
C MET A 161 5.50 -0.18 10.30
N VAL A 162 5.58 1.14 10.33
CA VAL A 162 4.93 1.95 11.38
C VAL A 162 3.95 2.94 10.78
N HIS A 163 2.70 2.89 11.23
CA HIS A 163 1.73 3.96 11.03
C HIS A 163 2.00 5.05 12.08
N CYS A 164 2.55 6.17 11.64
CA CYS A 164 3.06 7.22 12.51
C CYS A 164 2.07 8.39 12.64
N GLU A 165 1.08 8.26 13.52
CA GLU A 165 0.22 9.37 13.95
C GLU A 165 -0.01 9.28 15.46
N GLY A 166 0.13 10.40 16.19
CA GLY A 166 0.04 10.46 17.64
C GLY A 166 -1.39 10.28 18.16
N TYR A 167 -1.69 9.13 18.79
CA TYR A 167 -3.02 8.74 19.26
C TYR A 167 -3.68 9.78 20.17
N ASP A 168 -3.01 10.18 21.27
CA ASP A 168 -3.59 11.11 22.25
C ASP A 168 -3.85 12.49 21.64
N SER A 169 -2.97 12.96 20.75
CA SER A 169 -3.16 14.22 20.03
C SER A 169 -4.40 14.19 19.14
N ILE A 170 -4.59 13.11 18.37
CA ILE A 170 -5.76 12.93 17.51
C ILE A 170 -7.03 12.87 18.34
N LYS A 171 -7.01 12.09 19.42
CA LYS A 171 -8.18 11.94 20.30
C LYS A 171 -8.59 13.26 20.93
N PHE A 172 -7.62 14.00 21.46
CA PHE A 172 -7.86 15.33 22.01
C PHE A 172 -8.46 16.29 20.99
N MET A 173 -7.89 16.36 19.78
CA MET A 173 -8.38 17.22 18.71
C MET A 173 -9.78 16.82 18.23
N THR A 174 -10.03 15.51 18.08
CA THR A 174 -11.33 14.97 17.69
C THR A 174 -12.42 15.36 18.69
N GLU A 175 -12.18 15.13 19.98
CA GLU A 175 -13.11 15.47 21.05
C GLU A 175 -13.36 16.97 21.15
N ARG A 176 -12.34 17.80 20.92
CA ARG A 176 -12.46 19.24 20.88
C ARG A 176 -13.36 19.69 19.72
N LEU A 177 -13.11 19.17 18.52
CA LEU A 177 -13.92 19.52 17.33
C LEU A 177 -15.38 19.09 17.48
N GLU A 178 -15.63 17.88 18.00
CA GLU A 178 -16.99 17.42 18.27
C GLU A 178 -17.74 18.30 19.30
N ARG A 179 -17.07 18.75 20.37
CA ARG A 179 -17.66 19.73 21.34
C ARG A 179 -17.96 21.07 20.69
N GLU A 180 -17.23 21.46 19.66
CA GLU A 180 -17.47 22.69 18.90
C GLU A 180 -18.52 22.50 17.78
N GLY A 181 -19.15 21.32 17.67
CA GLY A 181 -20.12 20.99 16.62
C GLY A 181 -19.53 20.80 15.23
N LYS A 182 -18.22 20.63 15.14
CA LYS A 182 -17.45 20.47 13.90
C LYS A 182 -17.34 18.99 13.57
N THR A 183 -18.32 18.44 12.84
CA THR A 183 -18.50 17.00 12.63
C THR A 183 -18.43 16.56 11.17
N ALA A 184 -18.35 17.47 10.20
CA ALA A 184 -18.24 17.14 8.77
C ALA A 184 -16.93 16.40 8.44
N PRO A 185 -16.85 15.63 7.34
CA PRO A 185 -15.66 14.88 6.93
C PRO A 185 -14.37 15.72 6.86
N TYR A 186 -14.44 16.98 6.48
CA TYR A 186 -13.31 17.92 6.48
C TYR A 186 -12.54 17.94 7.81
N TYR A 187 -13.27 17.86 8.93
CA TYR A 187 -12.64 17.93 10.25
C TYR A 187 -11.82 16.68 10.61
N HIS A 188 -11.90 15.61 9.81
CA HIS A 188 -10.94 14.51 9.88
C HIS A 188 -9.51 15.02 9.61
N ALA A 189 -9.30 15.83 8.58
CA ALA A 189 -7.98 16.41 8.32
C ALA A 189 -7.56 17.41 9.40
N VAL A 190 -8.48 18.23 9.91
CA VAL A 190 -8.21 19.18 10.99
C VAL A 190 -7.83 18.51 12.30
N SER A 191 -8.40 17.33 12.59
CA SER A 191 -8.05 16.54 13.79
C SER A 191 -6.67 15.89 13.70
N ARG A 192 -6.07 15.82 12.50
CA ARG A 192 -4.80 15.14 12.19
C ARG A 192 -3.81 16.08 11.47
N PRO A 193 -3.45 17.22 12.08
CA PRO A 193 -2.50 18.15 11.45
C PRO A 193 -1.13 17.50 11.25
N GLN A 194 -0.31 18.03 10.35
CA GLN A 194 1.01 17.45 10.01
C GLN A 194 1.92 17.22 11.24
N ILE A 195 1.84 18.09 12.24
CA ILE A 195 2.61 17.94 13.48
C ILE A 195 2.35 16.62 14.22
N VAL A 196 1.14 16.05 14.11
CA VAL A 196 0.77 14.78 14.74
C VAL A 196 1.49 13.60 14.08
N GLU A 197 1.64 13.65 12.76
CA GLU A 197 2.44 12.67 12.01
C GLU A 197 3.94 12.89 12.22
N ARG A 198 4.40 14.14 12.18
CA ARG A 198 5.81 14.50 12.43
C ARG A 198 6.31 14.01 13.79
N GLU A 199 5.56 14.28 14.87
CA GLU A 199 5.94 13.86 16.22
C GLU A 199 6.04 12.34 16.31
N ALA A 200 5.03 11.63 15.81
CA ALA A 200 4.99 10.18 15.84
C ALA A 200 6.09 9.56 14.97
N ALA A 201 6.37 10.11 13.79
CA ALA A 201 7.48 9.66 12.94
C ALA A 201 8.83 9.85 13.63
N HIS A 202 9.08 11.00 14.23
CA HIS A 202 10.32 11.25 14.96
C HIS A 202 10.48 10.31 16.17
N ARG A 203 9.41 10.07 16.93
CA ARG A 203 9.40 9.14 18.07
C ARG A 203 9.66 7.70 17.63
N ALA A 204 9.02 7.23 16.58
CA ALA A 204 9.25 5.90 16.03
C ALA A 204 10.71 5.74 15.54
N ILE A 205 11.26 6.75 14.86
CA ILE A 205 12.66 6.78 14.42
C ILE A 205 13.61 6.73 15.64
N SER A 206 13.31 7.46 16.71
CA SER A 206 14.12 7.43 17.95
C SER A 206 14.10 6.06 18.62
N HIS A 207 12.95 5.37 18.60
CA HIS A 207 12.86 3.99 19.09
C HIS A 207 13.65 3.02 18.21
N ALA A 208 13.58 3.18 16.89
CA ALA A 208 14.35 2.37 15.95
C ALA A 208 15.88 2.58 16.11
N GLU A 209 16.31 3.83 16.34
CA GLU A 209 17.72 4.16 16.66
C GLU A 209 18.17 3.48 17.95
N LEU A 210 17.37 3.56 19.02
CA LEU A 210 17.67 2.94 20.32
C LEU A 210 17.83 1.42 20.23
N ILE A 211 16.99 0.78 19.45
CA ILE A 211 17.00 -0.70 19.28
C ILE A 211 17.97 -1.13 18.17
N GLU A 212 18.44 -0.20 17.33
CA GLU A 212 19.27 -0.48 16.14
C GLU A 212 18.54 -1.41 15.13
N VAL A 213 17.27 -1.12 14.85
CA VAL A 213 16.43 -1.91 13.94
C VAL A 213 16.06 -1.10 12.68
N PRO A 214 16.15 -1.66 11.48
CA PRO A 214 15.59 -1.05 10.28
C PRO A 214 14.08 -0.93 10.37
N MET A 215 13.53 0.20 9.89
CA MET A 215 12.09 0.43 9.89
C MET A 215 11.61 1.09 8.60
N MET A 216 10.30 0.93 8.33
CA MET A 216 9.58 1.63 7.26
C MET A 216 8.53 2.55 7.87
N VAL A 217 8.59 3.84 7.55
CA VAL A 217 7.48 4.76 7.78
C VAL A 217 6.55 4.66 6.58
N VAL A 218 5.33 4.14 6.79
CA VAL A 218 4.40 3.90 5.70
C VAL A 218 3.54 5.14 5.40
N HIS A 219 2.97 5.22 4.18
CA HIS A 219 2.00 6.23 3.73
C HIS A 219 2.29 7.66 4.22
N VAL A 220 3.54 8.10 4.14
CA VAL A 220 3.96 9.46 4.52
C VAL A 220 3.19 10.49 3.72
N SER A 221 2.52 11.40 4.40
CA SER A 221 1.51 12.26 3.79
C SER A 221 1.98 13.66 3.43
N GLY A 222 3.08 14.15 4.01
CA GLY A 222 3.48 15.54 3.81
C GLY A 222 4.91 15.86 4.22
N ARG A 223 5.23 17.16 4.08
CA ARG A 223 6.57 17.73 4.27
C ARG A 223 7.15 17.40 5.64
N GLU A 224 6.39 17.64 6.71
CA GLU A 224 6.95 17.61 8.07
C GLU A 224 7.43 16.21 8.47
N ALA A 225 6.69 15.16 8.14
CA ALA A 225 7.10 13.78 8.42
C ALA A 225 8.24 13.34 7.50
N MET A 226 8.19 13.70 6.20
CA MET A 226 9.27 13.40 5.25
C MET A 226 10.61 14.00 5.69
N GLU A 227 10.63 15.20 6.26
CA GLU A 227 11.84 15.84 6.76
C GLU A 227 12.47 15.06 7.93
N GLN A 228 11.67 14.45 8.81
CA GLN A 228 12.18 13.59 9.89
C GLN A 228 12.87 12.35 9.33
N ILE A 229 12.27 11.76 8.28
CA ILE A 229 12.83 10.58 7.61
C ILE A 229 14.13 10.94 6.89
N ARG A 230 14.15 12.04 6.14
CA ARG A 230 15.36 12.56 5.46
C ARG A 230 16.48 12.81 6.47
N TRP A 231 16.18 13.43 7.58
CA TRP A 231 17.15 13.66 8.67
C TRP A 231 17.76 12.35 9.18
N ALA A 232 16.94 11.31 9.41
CA ALA A 232 17.43 10.01 9.85
C ALA A 232 18.30 9.31 8.79
N GLN A 233 17.87 9.34 7.53
CA GLN A 233 18.60 8.75 6.40
C GLN A 233 19.97 9.43 6.20
N GLN A 234 20.04 10.76 6.33
CA GLN A 234 21.30 11.52 6.24
C GLN A 234 22.30 11.16 7.36
N ARG A 235 21.83 10.63 8.47
CA ARG A 235 22.65 10.11 9.58
C ARG A 235 23.05 8.63 9.38
N GLY A 236 22.68 8.03 8.23
CA GLY A 236 22.99 6.65 7.92
C GLY A 236 22.06 5.62 8.58
N MET A 237 20.95 6.05 9.18
CA MET A 237 19.97 5.13 9.74
C MET A 237 19.21 4.39 8.63
N LYS A 238 18.92 3.12 8.85
CA LYS A 238 18.09 2.30 7.93
C LYS A 238 16.61 2.60 8.12
N VAL A 239 16.19 3.81 7.81
CA VAL A 239 14.80 4.26 7.81
C VAL A 239 14.33 4.36 6.37
N TYR A 240 13.39 3.51 6.00
CA TYR A 240 12.73 3.49 4.70
C TYR A 240 11.44 4.28 4.77
N ALA A 241 10.96 4.73 3.63
CA ALA A 241 9.71 5.47 3.53
C ALA A 241 8.86 5.03 2.34
N GLU A 242 7.56 5.10 2.55
CA GLU A 242 6.52 4.84 1.57
C GLU A 242 5.59 6.04 1.45
N THR A 243 5.14 6.34 0.24
CA THR A 243 4.05 7.29 0.01
C THR A 243 3.04 6.72 -1.00
N CYS A 244 1.92 7.43 -1.22
CA CYS A 244 0.76 6.92 -1.92
C CYS A 244 0.17 7.96 -2.90
N PRO A 245 -0.69 7.55 -3.86
CA PRO A 245 -1.29 8.45 -4.86
C PRO A 245 -2.04 9.64 -4.26
N GLN A 246 -2.74 9.45 -3.15
CA GLN A 246 -3.50 10.50 -2.49
C GLN A 246 -2.63 11.68 -2.04
N TYR A 247 -1.38 11.44 -1.71
CA TYR A 247 -0.47 12.48 -1.22
C TYR A 247 0.27 13.25 -2.33
N ILE A 248 0.06 12.86 -3.57
CA ILE A 248 0.59 13.57 -4.74
C ILE A 248 -0.51 14.17 -5.63
N THR A 249 -1.80 13.92 -5.32
CA THR A 249 -2.92 14.33 -6.18
C THR A 249 -4.08 14.96 -5.43
N LEU A 250 -4.34 14.54 -4.19
CA LEU A 250 -5.45 15.04 -3.38
C LEU A 250 -4.97 16.03 -2.32
N THR A 251 -5.87 16.88 -1.84
CA THR A 251 -5.62 17.83 -0.76
C THR A 251 -6.69 17.72 0.33
N GLN A 252 -6.45 18.32 1.47
CA GLN A 252 -7.46 18.41 2.54
C GLN A 252 -8.75 19.13 2.09
N LYS A 253 -8.69 19.96 1.03
CA LYS A 253 -9.87 20.63 0.47
C LYS A 253 -10.87 19.63 -0.14
N ASP A 254 -10.39 18.49 -0.64
CA ASP A 254 -11.28 17.46 -1.18
C ASP A 254 -12.22 16.90 -0.11
N LEU A 255 -11.79 16.90 1.18
CA LEU A 255 -12.62 16.48 2.29
C LEU A 255 -13.74 17.47 2.64
N GLU A 256 -13.73 18.70 2.09
CA GLU A 256 -14.84 19.65 2.22
C GLU A 256 -16.09 19.17 1.48
N GLY A 257 -15.91 18.34 0.46
CA GLY A 257 -16.99 17.89 -0.40
C GLY A 257 -17.70 19.08 -1.06
N LEU A 258 -19.01 18.95 -1.25
CA LEU A 258 -19.86 20.05 -1.73
C LEU A 258 -20.37 20.86 -0.52
N ASN A 259 -19.67 21.91 -0.14
CA ASN A 259 -20.05 22.78 1.00
C ASN A 259 -20.06 22.08 2.37
N MET A 260 -19.00 21.38 2.72
CA MET A 260 -18.83 20.70 4.02
C MET A 260 -19.85 19.57 4.24
N ASP A 261 -20.27 18.90 3.20
CA ASP A 261 -21.24 17.81 3.25
C ASP A 261 -20.55 16.41 3.28
N MET A 262 -21.37 15.37 3.29
CA MET A 262 -20.89 14.00 3.34
C MET A 262 -20.17 13.53 2.06
N SER A 263 -20.19 14.29 0.95
CA SER A 263 -19.42 13.91 -0.24
C SER A 263 -17.91 13.93 0.03
N GLY A 264 -17.46 14.72 1.00
CA GLY A 264 -16.07 14.71 1.50
C GLY A 264 -15.64 13.39 2.13
N ALA A 265 -16.57 12.55 2.57
CA ALA A 265 -16.27 11.23 3.14
C ALA A 265 -15.58 10.29 2.12
N LYS A 266 -15.74 10.51 0.83
CA LYS A 266 -15.03 9.77 -0.25
C LYS A 266 -13.51 9.91 -0.16
N TYR A 267 -13.01 10.95 0.49
CA TYR A 267 -11.58 11.29 0.59
C TYR A 267 -10.99 11.03 1.99
N VAL A 268 -11.79 10.55 2.93
CA VAL A 268 -11.33 10.25 4.29
C VAL A 268 -10.41 9.02 4.27
N CYS A 269 -9.13 9.26 4.55
CA CYS A 269 -8.10 8.24 4.78
C CYS A 269 -7.11 8.76 5.83
N SER A 270 -6.24 7.91 6.37
CA SER A 270 -5.31 8.27 7.43
C SER A 270 -3.89 7.78 7.13
N PRO A 271 -2.90 8.71 7.13
CA PRO A 271 -3.05 10.16 7.30
C PRO A 271 -3.91 10.81 6.22
N PRO A 272 -4.55 11.97 6.48
CA PRO A 272 -5.33 12.66 5.46
C PRO A 272 -4.44 13.31 4.40
N PRO A 273 -4.94 13.53 3.17
CA PRO A 273 -4.30 14.42 2.20
C PRO A 273 -4.02 15.81 2.82
N ARG A 274 -2.92 16.44 2.39
CA ARG A 274 -2.43 17.70 2.98
C ARG A 274 -2.74 18.90 2.08
N ASP A 275 -1.73 19.60 1.63
CA ASP A 275 -1.77 20.79 0.78
C ASP A 275 -0.80 20.65 -0.41
N GLU A 276 -0.84 21.62 -1.32
CA GLU A 276 0.02 21.61 -2.52
C GLU A 276 1.51 21.72 -2.16
N ASP A 277 1.88 22.38 -1.05
CA ASP A 277 3.26 22.43 -0.58
C ASP A 277 3.75 21.07 -0.13
N SER A 278 2.92 20.30 0.55
CA SER A 278 3.19 18.90 0.90
C SER A 278 3.30 18.00 -0.33
N GLN A 279 2.44 18.17 -1.33
CA GLN A 279 2.57 17.45 -2.61
C GLN A 279 3.92 17.74 -3.28
N ALA A 280 4.34 19.00 -3.32
CA ALA A 280 5.62 19.39 -3.89
C ALA A 280 6.80 18.75 -3.12
N ALA A 281 6.72 18.71 -1.78
CA ALA A 281 7.72 18.05 -0.96
C ALA A 281 7.77 16.52 -1.17
N ILE A 282 6.62 15.86 -1.29
CA ILE A 282 6.57 14.42 -1.61
C ILE A 282 7.23 14.14 -2.98
N TRP A 283 6.95 14.95 -4.01
CA TRP A 283 7.62 14.82 -5.31
C TRP A 283 9.14 15.04 -5.23
N GLU A 284 9.57 16.02 -4.45
CA GLU A 284 11.00 16.21 -4.16
C GLU A 284 11.60 14.96 -3.53
N GLY A 285 10.93 14.40 -2.50
CA GLY A 285 11.37 13.18 -1.84
C GLY A 285 11.42 11.95 -2.76
N LEU A 286 10.43 11.79 -3.65
CA LEU A 286 10.42 10.72 -4.65
C LEU A 286 11.59 10.84 -5.63
N SER A 287 11.87 12.04 -6.15
CA SER A 287 12.96 12.27 -7.09
C SER A 287 14.34 12.14 -6.45
N GLN A 288 14.48 12.50 -5.17
CA GLN A 288 15.75 12.45 -4.42
C GLN A 288 16.00 11.11 -3.70
N GLY A 289 15.05 10.15 -3.76
CA GLY A 289 15.21 8.82 -3.18
C GLY A 289 14.96 8.75 -1.66
N VAL A 290 14.28 9.73 -1.08
CA VAL A 290 13.79 9.65 0.32
C VAL A 290 12.76 8.53 0.46
N PHE A 291 11.92 8.37 -0.55
CA PHE A 291 10.94 7.27 -0.63
C PHE A 291 11.52 6.08 -1.40
N GLN A 292 11.40 4.90 -0.83
CA GLN A 292 11.81 3.66 -1.47
C GLN A 292 10.66 2.97 -2.17
N THR A 293 9.43 3.13 -1.68
CA THR A 293 8.25 2.48 -2.24
C THR A 293 7.11 3.47 -2.45
N PHE A 294 6.32 3.18 -3.50
CA PHE A 294 5.08 3.88 -3.79
C PHE A 294 3.96 2.85 -3.82
N SER A 295 3.13 2.83 -2.78
CA SER A 295 2.02 1.88 -2.58
C SER A 295 0.67 2.58 -2.73
N SER A 296 -0.44 1.84 -2.71
CA SER A 296 -1.76 2.45 -2.82
C SER A 296 -2.37 2.85 -1.49
N ASP A 297 -2.07 2.12 -0.44
CA ASP A 297 -2.86 2.09 0.79
C ASP A 297 -4.35 1.83 0.49
N HIS A 298 -4.61 0.93 -0.48
CA HIS A 298 -5.95 0.53 -0.86
C HIS A 298 -6.70 -0.02 0.35
N CYS A 299 -7.73 0.69 0.77
CA CYS A 299 -8.56 0.35 1.92
C CYS A 299 -10.01 0.73 1.57
N PRO A 300 -10.69 -0.11 0.77
CA PRO A 300 -11.92 0.26 0.08
C PRO A 300 -13.15 0.07 0.96
N PHE A 301 -13.98 1.09 1.03
CA PHE A 301 -15.32 1.05 1.61
C PHE A 301 -16.31 1.63 0.59
N ARG A 302 -17.53 1.10 0.54
CA ARG A 302 -18.57 1.68 -0.31
C ARG A 302 -19.02 3.04 0.25
N TYR A 303 -19.43 3.93 -0.67
CA TYR A 303 -19.92 5.26 -0.29
C TYR A 303 -21.43 5.27 -0.03
N ASP A 304 -22.22 4.60 -0.87
CA ASP A 304 -23.69 4.55 -0.82
C ASP A 304 -24.22 3.48 0.17
N ASP A 305 -23.35 2.63 0.73
CA ASP A 305 -23.70 1.54 1.63
C ASP A 305 -23.72 2.00 3.09
N THR A 306 -24.74 1.60 3.84
CA THR A 306 -24.85 1.90 5.28
C THR A 306 -23.77 1.22 6.13
N HIS A 307 -23.04 0.24 5.58
CA HIS A 307 -21.90 -0.44 6.19
C HIS A 307 -20.55 0.18 5.78
N GLY A 308 -20.55 1.20 4.94
CA GLY A 308 -19.38 1.92 4.46
C GLY A 308 -19.27 3.34 4.99
N LYS A 309 -18.87 4.27 4.13
CA LYS A 309 -18.63 5.68 4.44
C LYS A 309 -19.85 6.39 5.02
N LEU A 310 -21.03 6.04 4.57
CA LEU A 310 -22.31 6.63 5.00
C LEU A 310 -23.00 5.82 6.10
N ASN A 311 -22.27 5.01 6.87
CA ASN A 311 -22.83 4.29 8.01
C ASN A 311 -23.53 5.25 8.99
N PRO A 312 -24.51 4.78 9.80
CA PRO A 312 -25.32 5.66 10.65
C PRO A 312 -24.50 6.54 11.59
N LYS A 313 -23.41 6.04 12.18
CA LYS A 313 -22.52 6.83 13.04
C LYS A 313 -21.68 7.82 12.22
N GLY A 314 -21.15 7.41 11.06
CA GLY A 314 -20.37 8.25 10.17
C GLY A 314 -21.12 9.50 9.71
N ARG A 315 -22.46 9.42 9.59
CA ARG A 315 -23.32 10.55 9.29
C ARG A 315 -23.42 11.59 10.43
N THR A 316 -23.06 11.19 11.65
CA THR A 316 -23.09 12.08 12.82
C THR A 316 -21.77 12.77 13.10
N SER A 317 -20.65 12.13 12.77
CA SER A 317 -19.30 12.69 12.97
C SER A 317 -18.28 12.01 12.07
N PHE A 318 -17.33 12.80 11.56
CA PHE A 318 -16.16 12.35 10.80
C PHE A 318 -15.39 11.23 11.52
N ARG A 319 -15.43 11.21 12.83
CA ARG A 319 -14.78 10.19 13.68
C ARG A 319 -15.16 8.76 13.30
N TRP A 320 -16.39 8.55 12.85
CA TRP A 320 -16.96 7.25 12.54
C TRP A 320 -17.03 6.93 11.04
N VAL A 321 -16.52 7.82 10.21
CA VAL A 321 -16.33 7.53 8.79
C VAL A 321 -15.16 6.57 8.65
N PRO A 322 -15.32 5.37 8.05
CA PRO A 322 -14.22 4.44 7.86
C PRO A 322 -13.04 5.08 7.11
N ASN A 323 -11.84 4.95 7.68
CA ASN A 323 -10.63 5.53 7.13
C ASN A 323 -10.06 4.61 6.05
N GLY A 324 -10.01 5.08 4.81
CA GLY A 324 -9.47 4.35 3.68
C GLY A 324 -10.19 4.68 2.38
N ILE A 325 -9.49 4.58 1.29
CA ILE A 325 -9.96 4.84 -0.07
C ILE A 325 -9.51 3.74 -1.02
N PRO A 326 -10.25 3.46 -2.11
CA PRO A 326 -9.78 2.55 -3.15
C PRO A 326 -8.62 3.19 -3.94
N GLY A 327 -7.60 2.40 -4.32
CA GLY A 327 -6.43 2.93 -5.05
C GLY A 327 -5.57 1.91 -5.77
N VAL A 328 -5.77 0.60 -5.56
CA VAL A 328 -4.87 -0.45 -6.06
C VAL A 328 -4.75 -0.49 -7.59
N GLU A 329 -5.84 -0.18 -8.30
CA GLU A 329 -5.88 -0.17 -9.77
C GLU A 329 -5.32 1.14 -10.35
N THR A 330 -5.54 2.26 -9.67
CA THR A 330 -5.18 3.60 -10.16
C THR A 330 -3.77 4.05 -9.77
N ARG A 331 -3.14 3.37 -8.80
CA ARG A 331 -1.83 3.70 -8.25
C ARG A 331 -0.76 3.91 -9.34
N LEU A 332 -0.55 2.90 -10.17
CA LEU A 332 0.51 2.94 -11.18
C LEU A 332 0.20 3.90 -12.34
N PRO A 333 -1.03 3.95 -12.91
CA PRO A 333 -1.40 4.97 -13.88
C PRO A 333 -1.18 6.40 -13.38
N ILE A 334 -1.53 6.70 -12.14
CA ILE A 334 -1.30 8.02 -11.53
C ILE A 334 0.20 8.31 -11.41
N LEU A 335 0.99 7.36 -10.87
CA LEU A 335 2.44 7.55 -10.76
C LEU A 335 3.12 7.71 -12.14
N PHE A 336 2.68 6.96 -13.14
CA PHE A 336 3.19 7.06 -14.51
C PHE A 336 2.90 8.45 -15.09
N SER A 337 1.63 8.88 -15.03
CA SER A 337 1.18 10.15 -15.57
C SER A 337 1.83 11.33 -14.88
N GLU A 338 1.74 11.38 -13.56
CA GLU A 338 2.24 12.51 -12.78
C GLU A 338 3.78 12.51 -12.65
N GLY A 339 4.39 11.33 -12.71
CA GLY A 339 5.83 11.15 -12.60
C GLY A 339 6.55 11.18 -13.93
N ILE A 340 6.37 10.13 -14.74
CA ILE A 340 7.10 9.95 -16.00
C ILE A 340 6.62 10.96 -17.06
N SER A 341 5.31 10.99 -17.32
CA SER A 341 4.77 11.82 -18.42
C SER A 341 4.96 13.31 -18.17
N LYS A 342 5.02 13.74 -16.91
CA LYS A 342 5.37 15.13 -16.52
C LYS A 342 6.86 15.36 -16.27
N GLY A 343 7.71 14.36 -16.46
CA GLY A 343 9.17 14.47 -16.34
C GLY A 343 9.69 14.69 -14.91
N ARG A 344 8.93 14.30 -13.88
CA ARG A 344 9.33 14.45 -12.47
C ARG A 344 10.23 13.31 -11.99
N ILE A 345 10.07 12.12 -12.55
CA ILE A 345 10.89 10.94 -12.28
C ILE A 345 11.22 10.23 -13.61
N THR A 346 12.33 9.49 -13.61
CA THR A 346 12.74 8.68 -14.74
C THR A 346 11.98 7.34 -14.79
N PRO A 347 11.94 6.64 -15.95
CA PRO A 347 11.40 5.29 -16.01
C PRO A 347 12.07 4.31 -15.04
N GLN A 348 13.37 4.45 -14.80
CA GLN A 348 14.11 3.63 -13.83
C GLN A 348 13.67 3.89 -12.41
N GLN A 349 13.42 5.14 -12.03
CA GLN A 349 12.85 5.49 -10.72
C GLN A 349 11.43 4.96 -10.57
N PHE A 350 10.61 5.05 -11.63
CA PHE A 350 9.27 4.45 -11.62
C PHE A 350 9.32 2.95 -11.35
N VAL A 351 10.16 2.20 -12.06
CA VAL A 351 10.34 0.75 -11.84
C VAL A 351 10.86 0.46 -10.43
N ALA A 352 11.81 1.26 -9.93
CA ALA A 352 12.30 1.12 -8.56
C ALA A 352 11.19 1.30 -7.53
N LEU A 353 10.39 2.37 -7.65
CA LEU A 353 9.31 2.75 -6.74
C LEU A 353 8.09 1.83 -6.81
N SER A 354 7.85 1.19 -7.95
CA SER A 354 6.63 0.40 -8.21
C SER A 354 6.82 -1.11 -8.13
N ALA A 355 8.07 -1.60 -8.21
CA ALA A 355 8.35 -3.04 -8.29
C ALA A 355 9.66 -3.45 -7.59
N THR A 356 10.83 -2.95 -8.05
CA THR A 356 12.12 -3.50 -7.65
C THR A 356 12.42 -3.30 -6.17
N ASN A 357 12.20 -2.11 -5.63
CA ASN A 357 12.47 -1.83 -4.21
C ASN A 357 11.53 -2.61 -3.29
N HIS A 358 10.25 -2.75 -3.66
CA HIS A 358 9.32 -3.62 -2.93
C HIS A 358 9.87 -5.05 -2.86
N ALA A 359 10.28 -5.62 -3.99
CA ALA A 359 10.82 -6.98 -4.03
C ALA A 359 12.08 -7.13 -3.17
N LYS A 360 12.99 -6.16 -3.20
CA LYS A 360 14.22 -6.15 -2.41
C LYS A 360 13.94 -6.02 -0.91
N ILE A 361 13.16 -5.01 -0.53
CA ILE A 361 12.88 -4.68 0.87
C ILE A 361 12.14 -5.83 1.56
N TYR A 362 11.21 -6.47 0.85
CA TYR A 362 10.35 -7.50 1.44
C TYR A 362 10.78 -8.95 1.14
N GLY A 363 12.01 -9.17 0.63
CA GLY A 363 12.58 -10.51 0.51
C GLY A 363 12.01 -11.35 -0.65
N LEU A 364 11.51 -10.70 -1.69
CA LEU A 364 10.99 -11.34 -2.92
C LEU A 364 11.97 -11.31 -4.10
N TYR A 365 13.03 -10.52 -4.01
CA TYR A 365 14.08 -10.44 -5.00
C TYR A 365 15.06 -11.62 -4.85
N PRO A 366 15.51 -12.31 -5.92
CA PRO A 366 15.30 -12.04 -7.34
C PRO A 366 14.09 -12.76 -7.96
N ARG A 367 13.17 -13.29 -7.19
CA ARG A 367 11.98 -13.97 -7.74
C ARG A 367 11.06 -13.03 -8.49
N LYS A 368 10.91 -11.77 -8.01
CA LYS A 368 10.06 -10.71 -8.57
C LYS A 368 10.80 -9.37 -8.64
N GLY A 369 10.20 -8.38 -9.31
CA GLY A 369 10.62 -6.98 -9.29
C GLY A 369 11.62 -6.57 -10.36
N SER A 370 11.93 -7.43 -11.35
CA SER A 370 12.78 -7.08 -12.47
C SER A 370 12.52 -7.96 -13.69
N ILE A 371 12.94 -7.50 -14.86
CA ILE A 371 13.00 -8.30 -16.09
C ILE A 371 14.45 -8.77 -16.26
N GLY A 372 14.67 -10.06 -16.15
CA GLY A 372 15.97 -10.68 -16.28
C GLY A 372 15.87 -12.21 -16.27
N VAL A 373 16.86 -12.90 -16.84
CA VAL A 373 16.88 -14.35 -16.87
C VAL A 373 16.85 -14.91 -15.43
N GLY A 374 15.93 -15.83 -15.18
CA GLY A 374 15.71 -16.47 -13.88
C GLY A 374 14.64 -15.81 -13.01
N PHE A 375 14.20 -14.59 -13.33
CA PHE A 375 13.07 -13.95 -12.65
C PHE A 375 11.73 -14.59 -13.05
N GLY A 376 10.71 -14.43 -12.22
CA GLY A 376 9.33 -14.71 -12.58
C GLY A 376 8.92 -13.87 -13.79
N ALA A 377 8.12 -14.46 -14.67
CA ALA A 377 7.59 -13.76 -15.84
C ALA A 377 6.38 -12.90 -15.41
N ASP A 378 6.65 -11.91 -14.58
CA ASP A 378 5.72 -10.91 -14.06
C ASP A 378 6.00 -9.60 -14.80
N ILE A 379 5.19 -9.28 -15.79
CA ILE A 379 5.45 -8.23 -16.78
C ILE A 379 4.19 -7.41 -16.99
N THR A 380 4.37 -6.09 -17.12
CA THR A 380 3.30 -5.18 -17.53
C THR A 380 3.71 -4.46 -18.81
N LEU A 381 2.85 -4.50 -19.82
CA LEU A 381 3.01 -3.72 -21.05
C LEU A 381 2.28 -2.39 -20.90
N TRP A 382 2.99 -1.31 -21.16
CA TRP A 382 2.48 0.05 -21.03
C TRP A 382 2.39 0.73 -22.38
N ASP A 383 1.24 1.34 -22.67
CA ASP A 383 1.16 2.34 -23.74
C ASP A 383 1.48 3.72 -23.13
N PRO A 384 2.68 4.28 -23.37
CA PRO A 384 3.12 5.53 -22.76
C PRO A 384 2.34 6.75 -23.24
N ASN A 385 1.65 6.62 -24.38
CA ASN A 385 0.94 7.72 -25.03
C ASN A 385 -0.59 7.66 -24.82
N ARG A 386 -1.10 6.56 -24.30
CA ARG A 386 -2.54 6.41 -24.06
C ARG A 386 -3.00 7.43 -23.03
N LYS A 387 -4.01 8.19 -23.41
CA LYS A 387 -4.72 9.11 -22.53
C LYS A 387 -5.99 8.44 -22.05
N GLU A 388 -6.21 8.47 -20.74
CA GLU A 388 -7.39 7.89 -20.11
C GLU A 388 -7.94 8.86 -19.06
N THR A 389 -9.24 8.83 -18.83
CA THR A 389 -9.88 9.53 -17.72
C THR A 389 -10.36 8.50 -16.71
N ILE A 390 -9.84 8.57 -15.51
CA ILE A 390 -10.24 7.65 -14.44
C ILE A 390 -11.72 7.90 -14.11
N ARG A 391 -12.53 6.85 -14.18
CA ARG A 391 -13.93 6.83 -13.82
C ARG A 391 -14.26 5.51 -13.15
N GLN A 392 -15.15 5.52 -12.17
CA GLN A 392 -15.53 4.30 -11.45
C GLN A 392 -16.02 3.20 -12.42
N GLU A 393 -16.71 3.55 -13.49
CA GLU A 393 -17.26 2.59 -14.46
C GLU A 393 -16.23 1.74 -15.19
N ILE A 394 -14.96 2.17 -15.24
CA ILE A 394 -13.87 1.41 -15.90
C ILE A 394 -13.00 0.64 -14.90
N LEU A 395 -13.26 0.78 -13.60
CA LEU A 395 -12.48 0.15 -12.53
C LEU A 395 -13.14 -1.16 -12.05
N HIS A 396 -12.32 -2.05 -11.49
CA HIS A 396 -12.71 -3.42 -11.15
C HIS A 396 -12.86 -3.68 -9.64
N HIS A 397 -12.49 -2.72 -8.78
CA HIS A 397 -12.62 -2.87 -7.33
C HIS A 397 -14.09 -2.77 -6.87
N GLY A 398 -14.40 -3.35 -5.71
CA GLY A 398 -15.76 -3.47 -5.19
C GLY A 398 -16.35 -2.19 -4.60
N ALA A 399 -15.57 -1.10 -4.43
CA ALA A 399 -16.14 0.18 -4.05
C ALA A 399 -16.96 0.79 -5.21
N ASP A 400 -17.96 1.59 -4.86
CA ASP A 400 -18.88 2.22 -5.81
C ASP A 400 -18.50 3.66 -6.17
N TYR A 401 -17.26 4.04 -5.88
CA TYR A 401 -16.66 5.32 -6.22
C TYR A 401 -15.15 5.20 -6.33
N THR A 402 -14.53 6.18 -6.99
CA THR A 402 -13.09 6.43 -6.93
C THR A 402 -12.85 7.87 -6.47
N PRO A 403 -11.82 8.14 -5.61
CA PRO A 403 -11.45 9.52 -5.25
C PRO A 403 -10.84 10.29 -6.44
N TRP A 404 -10.50 9.61 -7.53
CA TRP A 404 -9.94 10.20 -8.76
C TRP A 404 -10.96 10.28 -9.90
N GLU A 405 -12.25 10.32 -9.60
CA GLU A 405 -13.28 10.47 -10.63
C GLU A 405 -13.03 11.72 -11.50
N GLY A 406 -12.94 11.52 -12.82
CA GLY A 406 -12.64 12.60 -13.78
C GLY A 406 -11.16 12.97 -13.92
N PHE A 407 -10.25 12.32 -13.18
CA PHE A 407 -8.81 12.60 -13.23
C PHE A 407 -8.22 12.05 -14.53
N SER A 408 -7.55 12.92 -15.32
CA SER A 408 -6.95 12.55 -16.59
C SER A 408 -5.50 12.11 -16.41
N VAL A 409 -5.15 10.96 -16.99
CA VAL A 409 -3.80 10.38 -16.94
C VAL A 409 -3.25 10.16 -18.35
N THR A 410 -1.93 10.18 -18.48
CA THR A 410 -1.20 9.80 -19.69
C THR A 410 -0.24 8.67 -19.36
N GLY A 411 -0.32 7.58 -20.13
CA GLY A 411 0.32 6.31 -19.86
C GLY A 411 -0.65 5.37 -19.11
N TRP A 412 -0.88 4.19 -19.70
CA TRP A 412 -1.83 3.20 -19.16
C TRP A 412 -1.31 1.77 -19.35
N PRO A 413 -1.47 0.87 -18.37
CA PRO A 413 -1.14 -0.54 -18.57
C PRO A 413 -2.17 -1.17 -19.52
N VAL A 414 -1.68 -1.78 -20.59
CA VAL A 414 -2.54 -2.41 -21.61
C VAL A 414 -2.59 -3.92 -21.49
N MET A 415 -1.58 -4.51 -20.86
CA MET A 415 -1.55 -5.95 -20.58
C MET A 415 -0.74 -6.21 -19.31
N THR A 416 -1.23 -7.13 -18.48
CA THR A 416 -0.55 -7.63 -17.30
C THR A 416 -0.36 -9.13 -17.41
N ILE A 417 0.88 -9.58 -17.24
CA ILE A 417 1.30 -10.98 -17.30
C ILE A 417 1.82 -11.36 -15.92
N ALA A 418 1.19 -12.33 -15.28
CA ALA A 418 1.60 -12.87 -13.99
C ALA A 418 2.06 -14.33 -14.18
N ARG A 419 3.31 -14.60 -13.82
CA ARG A 419 3.94 -15.92 -14.00
C ARG A 419 3.74 -16.49 -15.41
N GLY A 420 3.92 -15.64 -16.44
CA GLY A 420 3.83 -16.01 -17.84
C GLY A 420 2.42 -16.13 -18.41
N SER A 421 1.38 -15.94 -17.60
CA SER A 421 -0.02 -15.96 -18.04
C SER A 421 -0.58 -14.53 -18.12
N VAL A 422 -1.28 -14.20 -19.20
CA VAL A 422 -2.01 -12.92 -19.33
C VAL A 422 -3.19 -12.95 -18.35
N VAL A 423 -3.20 -12.01 -17.40
CA VAL A 423 -4.21 -11.89 -16.35
C VAL A 423 -5.11 -10.66 -16.52
N ALA A 424 -4.64 -9.67 -17.28
CA ALA A 424 -5.46 -8.53 -17.71
C ALA A 424 -5.00 -8.05 -19.09
N GLU A 425 -5.93 -7.65 -19.94
CA GLU A 425 -5.66 -7.16 -21.30
C GLU A 425 -6.79 -6.24 -21.78
N GLY A 426 -6.43 -5.09 -22.35
CA GLY A 426 -7.37 -4.15 -22.97
C GLY A 426 -8.48 -3.66 -22.03
N GLY A 427 -8.18 -3.49 -20.75
CA GLY A 427 -9.14 -3.07 -19.73
C GLY A 427 -10.08 -4.19 -19.24
N LYS A 428 -9.73 -5.46 -19.49
CA LYS A 428 -10.48 -6.62 -19.02
C LYS A 428 -9.59 -7.53 -18.21
N VAL A 429 -10.09 -8.01 -17.09
CA VAL A 429 -9.44 -9.06 -16.31
C VAL A 429 -9.75 -10.41 -16.95
N THR A 430 -8.69 -11.12 -17.36
CA THR A 430 -8.78 -12.44 -18.01
C THR A 430 -8.27 -13.56 -17.10
N GLY A 431 -7.50 -13.19 -16.07
CA GLY A 431 -7.02 -14.11 -15.04
C GLY A 431 -8.17 -14.67 -14.21
N GLN A 432 -8.06 -15.95 -13.83
CA GLN A 432 -9.07 -16.61 -13.01
C GLN A 432 -8.66 -16.60 -11.53
N PRO A 433 -9.61 -16.51 -10.59
CA PRO A 433 -9.35 -16.80 -9.19
C PRO A 433 -8.65 -18.16 -9.02
N GLY A 434 -7.64 -18.21 -8.16
CA GLY A 434 -6.80 -19.39 -7.97
C GLY A 434 -5.56 -19.45 -8.86
N HIS A 435 -5.39 -18.54 -9.84
CA HIS A 435 -4.12 -18.40 -10.53
C HIS A 435 -3.03 -17.86 -9.60
N GLY A 436 -3.34 -16.85 -8.79
CA GLY A 436 -2.42 -16.27 -7.81
C GLY A 436 -2.07 -17.23 -6.67
N GLN A 437 -0.87 -17.09 -6.14
CA GLN A 437 -0.34 -17.91 -5.05
C GLN A 437 -0.04 -17.04 -3.83
N VAL A 438 -0.19 -17.61 -2.62
CA VAL A 438 0.32 -17.00 -1.39
C VAL A 438 1.82 -17.31 -1.29
N LEU A 439 2.64 -16.28 -1.38
CA LEU A 439 4.08 -16.41 -1.43
C LEU A 439 4.73 -16.22 -0.06
N GLU A 440 5.56 -17.18 0.33
CA GLU A 440 6.51 -17.02 1.44
C GLU A 440 7.69 -16.16 0.98
N ARG A 441 8.25 -15.39 1.90
CA ARG A 441 9.36 -14.47 1.65
C ARG A 441 10.63 -14.91 2.36
N ASN A 442 11.76 -14.57 1.76
CA ASN A 442 13.07 -14.69 2.41
C ASN A 442 13.30 -13.50 3.36
N LEU A 443 14.22 -13.67 4.30
CA LEU A 443 14.78 -12.54 5.04
C LEU A 443 15.42 -11.56 4.07
N SER A 444 15.17 -10.28 4.28
CA SER A 444 15.71 -9.22 3.44
C SER A 444 17.02 -8.68 4.03
N PRO A 445 18.07 -8.40 3.21
CA PRO A 445 19.25 -7.69 3.67
C PRO A 445 18.94 -6.24 4.09
N TYR A 446 17.79 -5.71 3.70
CA TYR A 446 17.31 -4.38 4.10
C TYR A 446 16.69 -4.38 5.51
N ALA A 447 16.36 -5.55 6.06
CA ALA A 447 15.84 -5.73 7.41
C ALA A 447 16.93 -6.19 8.42
N ALA A 448 18.20 -6.23 8.00
CA ALA A 448 19.33 -6.68 8.82
C ALA A 448 20.27 -5.53 9.15
#